data_7923f3a71f3969c7c0cff31c5eb534ef
#
_entry.id   7923f3a71f3969c7c0cff31c5eb534ef
#
_cell.length_a   1.000
_cell.length_b   1.000
_cell.length_c   1.000
_cell.angle_alpha   90.00
_cell.angle_beta   90.00
_cell.angle_gamma   90.00
#
_symmetry.space_group_name_H-M   'P 1'
#
loop_
_entity.id
_entity.type
_entity.pdbx_description
1 polymer ?
#
loop_
_entity_poly.entity_id
_entity_poly.type
_entity_poly.pdbx_seq_one_letter_code
_entity_poly.pdbx_strand_id
1 'polypeptide(L)'
;MKNVIHIFGASGSGTTTLGKKIADELSIKHMDTDDYYWLPTDPKFTQKRPVEERIALMKKDIEQFENVVISGALAGWGDPLIPYFTLAVRIALPQDVRIERLRQREKARFGSRIEAGGDMYEQHLAFIEWAKTYDTGGMEHRSKARHDEWQKTLPCEIVCLDGTDSIDLNFEKIREKLR
;
A
#
# COMPACT_ATOMS: atom_id res chain seq x y z
N MET A 1 0.95 -23.36 8.55
CA MET A 1 2.02 -22.33 8.75
C MET A 1 1.33 -21.00 8.53
N LYS A 2 1.57 -19.99 9.38
CA LYS A 2 0.93 -18.67 9.28
C LYS A 2 1.46 -17.92 8.06
N ASN A 3 0.56 -17.33 7.26
CA ASN A 3 0.94 -16.46 6.15
C ASN A 3 0.71 -14.99 6.52
N VAL A 4 1.76 -14.20 6.41
CA VAL A 4 1.73 -12.73 6.51
C VAL A 4 2.30 -12.16 5.22
N ILE A 5 1.42 -11.79 4.31
CA ILE A 5 1.76 -11.32 2.97
C ILE A 5 1.81 -9.78 3.00
N HIS A 6 2.92 -9.18 2.60
CA HIS A 6 3.00 -7.72 2.47
C HIS A 6 3.10 -7.29 1.02
N ILE A 7 2.16 -6.47 0.56
CA ILE A 7 2.10 -5.92 -0.81
C ILE A 7 2.45 -4.44 -0.78
N PHE A 8 3.50 -4.06 -1.48
CA PHE A 8 3.97 -2.68 -1.54
C PHE A 8 4.28 -2.21 -2.97
N GLY A 9 4.36 -0.91 -3.14
CA GLY A 9 4.63 -0.25 -4.41
C GLY A 9 4.33 1.24 -4.34
N ALA A 10 4.40 1.92 -5.47
CA ALA A 10 4.02 3.31 -5.58
C ALA A 10 2.52 3.52 -5.34
N SER A 11 2.11 4.74 -4.97
CA SER A 11 0.70 5.10 -4.96
C SER A 11 0.10 4.91 -6.36
N GLY A 12 -1.08 4.30 -6.43
CA GLY A 12 -1.76 3.98 -7.69
C GLY A 12 -1.30 2.69 -8.36
N SER A 13 -0.33 1.94 -7.81
CA SER A 13 0.13 0.68 -8.42
C SER A 13 -0.85 -0.49 -8.25
N GLY A 14 -1.86 -0.38 -7.39
CA GLY A 14 -2.89 -1.41 -7.21
C GLY A 14 -2.71 -2.30 -5.99
N THR A 15 -1.86 -1.93 -5.03
CA THR A 15 -1.59 -2.72 -3.81
C THR A 15 -2.86 -3.07 -3.04
N THR A 16 -3.75 -2.09 -2.80
CA THR A 16 -5.01 -2.31 -2.08
C THR A 16 -5.97 -3.21 -2.86
N THR A 17 -6.05 -3.04 -4.19
CA THR A 17 -6.92 -3.85 -5.05
C THR A 17 -6.49 -5.32 -5.01
N LEU A 18 -5.17 -5.58 -5.15
CA LEU A 18 -4.63 -6.92 -5.06
C LEU A 18 -4.76 -7.51 -3.65
N GLY A 19 -4.54 -6.69 -2.62
CA GLY A 19 -4.73 -7.10 -1.23
C GLY A 19 -6.15 -7.57 -0.93
N LYS A 20 -7.16 -6.84 -1.41
CA LYS A 20 -8.57 -7.26 -1.32
C LYS A 20 -8.85 -8.54 -2.09
N LYS A 21 -8.37 -8.66 -3.33
CA LYS A 21 -8.52 -9.89 -4.13
C LYS A 21 -7.95 -11.11 -3.40
N ILE A 22 -6.74 -11.01 -2.85
CA ILE A 22 -6.11 -12.10 -2.08
C ILE A 22 -6.94 -12.43 -0.84
N ALA A 23 -7.40 -11.41 -0.10
CA ALA A 23 -8.18 -11.61 1.11
C ALA A 23 -9.51 -12.33 0.81
N ASP A 24 -10.19 -11.94 -0.24
CA ASP A 24 -11.48 -12.52 -0.66
C ASP A 24 -11.29 -13.97 -1.14
N GLU A 25 -10.32 -14.23 -2.02
CA GLU A 25 -10.07 -15.57 -2.59
C GLU A 25 -9.57 -16.59 -1.56
N LEU A 26 -8.76 -16.12 -0.60
CA LEU A 26 -8.18 -17.00 0.43
C LEU A 26 -8.94 -16.95 1.76
N SER A 27 -9.98 -16.13 1.87
CA SER A 27 -10.75 -15.91 3.11
C SER A 27 -9.84 -15.51 4.30
N ILE A 28 -8.90 -14.59 4.06
CA ILE A 28 -7.95 -14.08 5.08
C ILE A 28 -8.17 -12.61 5.37
N LYS A 29 -7.61 -12.11 6.47
CA LYS A 29 -7.75 -10.71 6.88
C LYS A 29 -6.97 -9.78 5.95
N HIS A 30 -7.66 -8.80 5.34
CA HIS A 30 -7.00 -7.67 4.67
C HIS A 30 -6.72 -6.54 5.65
N MET A 31 -5.50 -6.03 5.61
CA MET A 31 -5.02 -4.90 6.40
C MET A 31 -4.49 -3.82 5.43
N ASP A 32 -5.27 -2.76 5.20
CA ASP A 32 -4.79 -1.60 4.44
C ASP A 32 -3.99 -0.68 5.37
N THR A 33 -2.74 -0.37 5.01
CA THR A 33 -1.87 0.47 5.86
C THR A 33 -2.45 1.85 6.11
N ASP A 34 -3.28 2.39 5.21
CA ASP A 34 -3.92 3.69 5.40
C ASP A 34 -4.90 3.70 6.59
N ASP A 35 -5.56 2.57 6.92
CA ASP A 35 -6.46 2.45 8.07
C ASP A 35 -5.71 2.57 9.42
N TYR A 36 -4.44 2.20 9.42
CA TYR A 36 -3.56 2.33 10.59
C TYR A 36 -2.82 3.67 10.62
N TYR A 37 -2.43 4.18 9.45
CA TYR A 37 -1.61 5.38 9.31
C TYR A 37 -2.38 6.66 9.65
N TRP A 38 -3.64 6.75 9.21
CA TRP A 38 -4.45 7.95 9.34
C TRP A 38 -5.48 7.83 10.46
N LEU A 39 -5.71 8.93 11.17
CA LEU A 39 -6.88 9.07 12.04
C LEU A 39 -8.14 9.30 11.19
N PRO A 40 -9.34 8.87 11.67
CA PRO A 40 -10.60 9.05 10.96
C PRO A 40 -11.06 10.50 11.05
N THR A 41 -10.55 11.36 10.16
CA THR A 41 -10.87 12.78 10.08
C THR A 41 -11.72 13.12 8.86
N ASP A 42 -12.36 14.29 8.87
CA ASP A 42 -12.95 14.93 7.71
C ASP A 42 -12.41 16.37 7.61
N PRO A 43 -11.68 16.73 6.54
CA PRO A 43 -11.29 15.87 5.40
C PRO A 43 -10.41 14.68 5.80
N LYS A 44 -10.53 13.58 5.02
CA LYS A 44 -9.70 12.38 5.21
C LYS A 44 -8.22 12.68 4.94
N PHE A 45 -7.35 11.87 5.56
CA PHE A 45 -5.89 11.92 5.34
C PHE A 45 -5.23 13.24 5.77
N THR A 46 -5.77 13.87 6.80
CA THR A 46 -5.24 15.14 7.33
C THR A 46 -4.44 14.97 8.62
N GLN A 47 -4.75 13.96 9.42
CA GLN A 47 -4.06 13.71 10.69
C GLN A 47 -3.46 12.30 10.72
N LYS A 48 -2.16 12.25 11.00
CA LYS A 48 -1.42 10.99 11.13
C LYS A 48 -1.58 10.42 12.54
N ARG A 49 -1.83 9.12 12.64
CA ARG A 49 -1.73 8.41 13.92
C ARG A 49 -0.26 8.33 14.36
N PRO A 50 0.07 8.41 15.65
CA PRO A 50 1.43 8.18 16.16
C PRO A 50 1.98 6.81 15.70
N VAL A 51 3.29 6.76 15.41
CA VAL A 51 3.92 5.55 14.82
C VAL A 51 3.77 4.34 15.74
N GLU A 52 3.96 4.54 17.04
CA GLU A 52 3.86 3.49 18.06
C GLU A 52 2.46 2.86 18.10
N GLU A 53 1.41 3.70 17.96
CA GLU A 53 0.03 3.22 17.91
C GLU A 53 -0.26 2.43 16.62
N ARG A 54 0.27 2.87 15.46
CA ARG A 54 0.12 2.12 14.20
C ARG A 54 0.71 0.73 14.34
N ILE A 55 1.94 0.64 14.87
CA ILE A 55 2.66 -0.62 15.07
C ILE A 55 1.92 -1.52 16.04
N ALA A 56 1.46 -0.97 17.17
CA ALA A 56 0.72 -1.75 18.18
C ALA A 56 -0.57 -2.33 17.61
N LEU A 57 -1.35 -1.54 16.87
CA LEU A 57 -2.60 -1.99 16.24
C LEU A 57 -2.32 -3.06 15.17
N MET A 58 -1.32 -2.86 14.32
CA MET A 58 -0.97 -3.84 13.28
C MET A 58 -0.47 -5.16 13.87
N LYS A 59 0.39 -5.11 14.90
CA LYS A 59 0.84 -6.32 15.61
C LYS A 59 -0.33 -7.08 16.21
N LYS A 60 -1.24 -6.39 16.88
CA LYS A 60 -2.45 -6.99 17.47
C LYS A 60 -3.25 -7.74 16.39
N ASP A 61 -3.51 -7.12 15.24
CA ASP A 61 -4.27 -7.75 14.17
C ASP A 61 -3.49 -8.91 13.54
N ILE A 62 -2.18 -8.77 13.31
CA ILE A 62 -1.34 -9.88 12.84
C ILE A 62 -1.43 -11.06 13.81
N GLU A 63 -1.37 -10.84 15.11
CA GLU A 63 -1.42 -11.91 16.12
C GLU A 63 -2.80 -12.53 16.25
N GLN A 64 -3.86 -11.74 16.08
CA GLN A 64 -5.25 -12.18 16.22
C GLN A 64 -5.71 -13.11 15.09
N PHE A 65 -5.29 -12.84 13.84
CA PHE A 65 -5.73 -13.59 12.67
C PHE A 65 -4.70 -14.65 12.28
N GLU A 66 -5.17 -15.81 11.80
CA GLU A 66 -4.31 -16.92 11.37
C GLU A 66 -3.46 -16.53 10.17
N ASN A 67 -4.08 -15.90 9.18
CA ASN A 67 -3.43 -15.42 7.97
C ASN A 67 -3.87 -13.99 7.67
N VAL A 68 -2.94 -13.17 7.17
CA VAL A 68 -3.20 -11.77 6.84
C VAL A 68 -2.52 -11.36 5.53
N VAL A 69 -3.13 -10.42 4.83
CA VAL A 69 -2.52 -9.68 3.72
C VAL A 69 -2.51 -8.20 4.05
N ILE A 70 -1.32 -7.61 4.05
CA ILE A 70 -1.07 -6.20 4.36
C ILE A 70 -0.80 -5.48 3.03
N SER A 71 -1.57 -4.46 2.70
CA SER A 71 -1.35 -3.65 1.49
C SER A 71 -0.98 -2.22 1.81
N GLY A 72 0.00 -1.67 1.10
CA GLY A 72 0.43 -0.27 1.22
C GLY A 72 1.86 -0.11 1.72
N ALA A 73 2.26 1.11 2.07
CA ALA A 73 3.64 1.43 2.39
C ALA A 73 3.97 1.29 3.87
N LEU A 74 5.01 0.51 4.16
CA LEU A 74 5.59 0.35 5.50
C LEU A 74 7.03 0.88 5.60
N ALA A 75 7.71 1.08 4.48
CA ALA A 75 9.08 1.57 4.45
C ALA A 75 9.24 2.88 5.26
N GLY A 76 10.10 2.84 6.27
CA GLY A 76 10.44 3.97 7.13
C GLY A 76 9.60 4.14 8.39
N TRP A 77 8.58 3.29 8.61
CA TRP A 77 7.86 3.28 9.89
C TRP A 77 7.42 1.87 10.32
N GLY A 78 7.32 0.95 9.38
CA GLY A 78 6.82 -0.41 9.60
C GLY A 78 7.91 -1.45 9.87
N ASP A 79 9.16 -1.07 10.06
CA ASP A 79 10.29 -1.99 10.27
C ASP A 79 10.07 -2.98 11.43
N PRO A 80 9.41 -2.62 12.56
CA PRO A 80 9.09 -3.59 13.61
C PRO A 80 8.11 -4.70 13.19
N LEU A 81 7.52 -4.63 11.99
CA LEU A 81 6.65 -5.66 11.42
C LEU A 81 7.40 -6.63 10.50
N ILE A 82 8.60 -6.28 10.05
CA ILE A 82 9.41 -7.09 9.12
C ILE A 82 9.55 -8.55 9.58
N PRO A 83 9.81 -8.88 10.87
CA PRO A 83 9.97 -10.26 11.32
C PRO A 83 8.73 -11.15 11.14
N TYR A 84 7.55 -10.56 10.93
CA TYR A 84 6.31 -11.33 10.71
C TYR A 84 6.11 -11.76 9.25
N PHE A 85 6.76 -11.11 8.28
CA PHE A 85 6.48 -11.33 6.86
C PHE A 85 6.96 -12.70 6.40
N THR A 86 6.08 -13.42 5.74
CA THR A 86 6.36 -14.73 5.11
C THR A 86 6.47 -14.64 3.60
N LEU A 87 5.88 -13.61 3.00
CA LEU A 87 5.96 -13.29 1.58
C LEU A 87 5.84 -11.79 1.39
N ALA A 88 6.67 -11.21 0.54
CA ALA A 88 6.54 -9.84 0.10
C ALA A 88 6.20 -9.77 -1.38
N VAL A 89 5.38 -8.82 -1.77
CA VAL A 89 4.94 -8.61 -3.15
C VAL A 89 5.20 -7.16 -3.51
N ARG A 90 6.01 -6.92 -4.54
CA ARG A 90 6.28 -5.59 -5.06
C ARG A 90 5.57 -5.39 -6.40
N ILE A 91 4.71 -4.37 -6.49
CA ILE A 91 4.03 -4.02 -7.75
C ILE A 91 4.73 -2.83 -8.39
N ALA A 92 5.21 -3.02 -9.62
CA ALA A 92 5.72 -1.97 -10.49
C ALA A 92 4.63 -1.53 -11.48
N LEU A 93 4.52 -0.22 -11.72
CA LEU A 93 3.58 0.34 -12.69
C LEU A 93 4.11 1.69 -13.20
N PRO A 94 4.09 1.98 -14.51
CA PRO A 94 4.51 3.25 -15.08
C PRO A 94 3.82 4.46 -14.43
N GLN A 95 4.54 5.59 -14.34
CA GLN A 95 4.07 6.78 -13.65
C GLN A 95 2.79 7.35 -14.24
N ASP A 96 2.70 7.46 -15.56
CA ASP A 96 1.54 7.99 -16.26
C ASP A 96 0.27 7.18 -15.94
N VAL A 97 0.36 5.87 -15.98
CA VAL A 97 -0.74 4.96 -15.62
C VAL A 97 -1.13 5.12 -14.15
N ARG A 98 -0.15 5.22 -13.25
CA ARG A 98 -0.40 5.40 -11.80
C ARG A 98 -1.13 6.72 -11.54
N ILE A 99 -0.67 7.81 -12.13
CA ILE A 99 -1.24 9.13 -11.91
C ILE A 99 -2.67 9.20 -12.45
N GLU A 100 -2.94 8.61 -13.60
CA GLU A 100 -4.30 8.54 -14.13
C GLU A 100 -5.23 7.73 -13.20
N ARG A 101 -4.80 6.56 -12.74
CA ARG A 101 -5.55 5.76 -11.75
C ARG A 101 -5.82 6.53 -10.45
N LEU A 102 -4.85 7.31 -9.98
CA LEU A 102 -5.02 8.14 -8.78
C LEU A 102 -6.07 9.23 -9.00
N ARG A 103 -6.03 9.94 -10.12
CA ARG A 103 -7.02 10.97 -10.45
C ARG A 103 -8.44 10.40 -10.51
N GLN A 104 -8.63 9.28 -11.18
CA GLN A 104 -9.92 8.61 -11.28
C GLN A 104 -10.41 8.15 -9.92
N ARG A 105 -9.54 7.54 -9.10
CA ARG A 105 -9.86 7.10 -7.74
C ARG A 105 -10.25 8.25 -6.83
N GLU A 106 -9.48 9.34 -6.83
CA GLU A 106 -9.76 10.53 -6.01
C GLU A 106 -11.08 11.17 -6.44
N LYS A 107 -11.33 11.29 -7.75
CA LYS A 107 -12.60 11.79 -8.28
C LYS A 107 -13.81 10.94 -7.86
N ALA A 108 -13.68 9.62 -7.96
CA ALA A 108 -14.73 8.69 -7.53
C ALA A 108 -14.99 8.76 -6.02
N ARG A 109 -13.93 8.99 -5.21
CA ARG A 109 -13.99 9.01 -3.74
C ARG A 109 -14.52 10.32 -3.18
N PHE A 110 -14.10 11.44 -3.74
CA PHE A 110 -14.31 12.77 -3.16
C PHE A 110 -15.18 13.70 -4.02
N GLY A 111 -15.45 13.34 -5.28
CA GLY A 111 -16.34 14.10 -6.16
C GLY A 111 -15.89 15.55 -6.36
N SER A 112 -16.80 16.52 -6.14
CA SER A 112 -16.53 17.95 -6.30
C SER A 112 -15.61 18.54 -5.23
N ARG A 113 -15.37 17.85 -4.12
CA ARG A 113 -14.46 18.33 -3.05
C ARG A 113 -13.02 18.54 -3.54
N ILE A 114 -12.60 17.81 -4.58
CA ILE A 114 -11.26 17.91 -5.19
C ILE A 114 -11.24 18.79 -6.45
N GLU A 115 -12.34 19.41 -6.83
CA GLU A 115 -12.40 20.38 -7.93
C GLU A 115 -12.09 21.80 -7.45
N ALA A 116 -11.83 22.71 -8.38
CA ALA A 116 -11.55 24.10 -8.05
C ALA A 116 -12.67 24.69 -7.17
N GLY A 117 -12.27 25.23 -6.01
CA GLY A 117 -13.20 25.75 -4.99
C GLY A 117 -13.68 24.71 -3.98
N GLY A 118 -13.36 23.42 -4.15
CA GLY A 118 -13.64 22.39 -3.16
C GLY A 118 -12.67 22.44 -1.97
N ASP A 119 -13.10 21.95 -0.82
CA ASP A 119 -12.34 21.99 0.44
C ASP A 119 -11.11 21.05 0.45
N MET A 120 -11.03 20.10 -0.47
CA MET A 120 -9.91 19.17 -0.64
C MET A 120 -9.08 19.45 -1.91
N TYR A 121 -9.33 20.56 -2.61
CA TYR A 121 -8.67 20.85 -3.89
C TYR A 121 -7.14 20.93 -3.75
N GLU A 122 -6.65 21.75 -2.85
CA GLU A 122 -5.21 21.95 -2.62
C GLU A 122 -4.54 20.64 -2.11
N GLN A 123 -5.21 19.91 -1.23
CA GLN A 123 -4.73 18.62 -0.74
C GLN A 123 -4.60 17.61 -1.88
N HIS A 124 -5.58 17.58 -2.80
CA HIS A 124 -5.56 16.71 -3.97
C HIS A 124 -4.40 17.06 -4.91
N LEU A 125 -4.22 18.33 -5.23
CA LEU A 125 -3.10 18.76 -6.09
C LEU A 125 -1.76 18.39 -5.47
N ALA A 126 -1.56 18.69 -4.19
CA ALA A 126 -0.33 18.35 -3.47
C ALA A 126 -0.08 16.83 -3.45
N PHE A 127 -1.13 16.02 -3.28
CA PHE A 127 -1.03 14.56 -3.32
C PHE A 127 -0.60 14.03 -4.70
N ILE A 128 -1.18 14.56 -5.79
CA ILE A 128 -0.82 14.15 -7.16
C ILE A 128 0.64 14.53 -7.47
N GLU A 129 1.05 15.76 -7.12
CA GLU A 129 2.45 16.19 -7.32
C GLU A 129 3.42 15.33 -6.51
N TRP A 130 3.10 15.05 -5.25
CA TRP A 130 3.91 14.13 -4.45
C TRP A 130 3.98 12.72 -5.07
N ALA A 131 2.87 12.18 -5.59
CA ALA A 131 2.85 10.86 -6.20
C ALA A 131 3.73 10.77 -7.47
N LYS A 132 3.93 11.87 -8.18
CA LYS A 132 4.83 11.96 -9.35
C LYS A 132 6.30 11.82 -8.97
N THR A 133 6.68 12.17 -7.73
CA THR A 133 8.09 12.11 -7.31
C THR A 133 8.59 10.70 -7.00
N TYR A 134 7.73 9.67 -7.05
CA TYR A 134 8.11 8.32 -6.64
C TYR A 134 9.32 7.77 -7.40
N ASP A 135 9.41 7.95 -8.72
CA ASP A 135 10.46 7.36 -9.54
C ASP A 135 11.79 8.12 -9.44
N THR A 136 11.76 9.40 -9.05
CA THR A 136 12.92 10.30 -9.00
C THR A 136 13.31 10.74 -7.60
N GLY A 137 12.46 10.50 -6.60
CA GLY A 137 12.70 10.91 -5.22
C GLY A 137 13.83 10.13 -4.54
N GLY A 138 14.46 10.76 -3.55
CA GLY A 138 15.50 10.18 -2.72
C GLY A 138 14.96 9.36 -1.54
N MET A 139 15.84 9.06 -0.60
CA MET A 139 15.57 8.21 0.59
C MET A 139 14.64 8.89 1.62
N GLU A 140 14.53 10.22 1.58
CA GLU A 140 13.73 11.04 2.50
C GLU A 140 12.21 10.91 2.24
N HIS A 141 11.83 10.46 1.04
CA HIS A 141 10.43 10.31 0.63
C HIS A 141 10.07 8.85 0.37
N ARG A 142 8.76 8.57 0.22
CA ARG A 142 8.27 7.32 -0.35
C ARG A 142 8.63 7.30 -1.83
N SER A 143 9.70 6.63 -2.18
CA SER A 143 10.27 6.60 -3.50
C SER A 143 10.63 5.18 -3.94
N LYS A 144 10.93 5.02 -5.23
CA LYS A 144 11.48 3.79 -5.77
C LYS A 144 12.82 3.45 -5.09
N ALA A 145 13.71 4.44 -4.94
CA ALA A 145 15.00 4.26 -4.27
C ALA A 145 14.83 3.75 -2.83
N ARG A 146 13.90 4.35 -2.06
CA ARG A 146 13.61 3.89 -0.70
C ARG A 146 13.06 2.46 -0.66
N HIS A 147 12.16 2.09 -1.58
CA HIS A 147 11.66 0.73 -1.67
C HIS A 147 12.76 -0.25 -2.12
N ASP A 148 13.67 0.15 -3.02
CA ASP A 148 14.81 -0.68 -3.45
C ASP A 148 15.74 -1.02 -2.28
N GLU A 149 16.00 -0.05 -1.38
CA GLU A 149 16.81 -0.30 -0.18
C GLU A 149 16.03 -1.09 0.89
N TRP A 150 14.79 -0.70 1.16
CA TRP A 150 13.99 -1.33 2.20
C TRP A 150 13.73 -2.82 1.93
N GLN A 151 13.46 -3.20 0.67
CA GLN A 151 13.23 -4.60 0.33
C GLN A 151 14.42 -5.52 0.63
N LYS A 152 15.66 -4.99 0.68
CA LYS A 152 16.85 -5.77 1.02
C LYS A 152 16.86 -6.24 2.50
N THR A 153 16.06 -5.61 3.34
CA THR A 153 15.92 -5.96 4.77
C THR A 153 14.87 -7.03 5.03
N LEU A 154 14.09 -7.43 4.02
CA LEU A 154 13.00 -8.39 4.17
C LEU A 154 13.56 -9.81 4.26
N PRO A 155 13.13 -10.62 5.26
CA PRO A 155 13.65 -11.97 5.49
C PRO A 155 12.96 -13.06 4.63
N CYS A 156 12.02 -12.66 3.78
CA CYS A 156 11.15 -13.56 3.01
C CYS A 156 11.38 -13.42 1.50
N GLU A 157 10.80 -14.33 0.72
CA GLU A 157 10.78 -14.22 -0.74
C GLU A 157 10.05 -12.95 -1.18
N ILE A 158 10.54 -12.31 -2.24
CA ILE A 158 9.92 -11.13 -2.84
C ILE A 158 9.48 -11.48 -4.26
N VAL A 159 8.17 -11.37 -4.50
CA VAL A 159 7.57 -11.52 -5.83
C VAL A 159 7.41 -10.13 -6.46
N CYS A 160 8.03 -9.91 -7.62
CA CYS A 160 7.84 -8.69 -8.39
C CYS A 160 6.74 -8.89 -9.43
N LEU A 161 5.75 -8.02 -9.42
CA LEU A 161 4.59 -8.06 -10.30
C LEU A 161 4.55 -6.83 -11.21
N ASP A 162 4.09 -7.03 -12.44
CA ASP A 162 3.71 -5.95 -13.33
C ASP A 162 2.27 -5.52 -13.04
N GLY A 163 2.08 -4.27 -12.65
CA GLY A 163 0.76 -3.72 -12.37
C GLY A 163 -0.10 -3.46 -13.63
N THR A 164 0.45 -3.69 -14.84
CA THR A 164 -0.31 -3.70 -16.10
C THR A 164 -0.98 -5.03 -16.37
N ASP A 165 -0.51 -6.12 -15.76
CA ASP A 165 -1.15 -7.42 -15.83
C ASP A 165 -2.54 -7.38 -15.17
N SER A 166 -3.41 -8.33 -15.58
CA SER A 166 -4.70 -8.48 -14.92
C SER A 166 -4.54 -8.86 -13.45
N ILE A 167 -5.51 -8.46 -12.64
CA ILE A 167 -5.50 -8.78 -11.21
C ILE A 167 -5.53 -10.29 -10.97
N ASP A 168 -6.25 -11.05 -11.82
CA ASP A 168 -6.32 -12.50 -11.72
C ASP A 168 -4.98 -13.16 -12.02
N LEU A 169 -4.28 -12.70 -13.06
CA LEU A 169 -2.93 -13.20 -13.36
C LEU A 169 -1.95 -12.92 -12.22
N ASN A 170 -1.99 -11.72 -11.66
CA ASN A 170 -1.16 -11.35 -10.52
C ASN A 170 -1.51 -12.15 -9.26
N PHE A 171 -2.80 -12.42 -9.03
CA PHE A 171 -3.22 -13.30 -7.93
C PHE A 171 -2.67 -14.74 -8.10
N GLU A 172 -2.78 -15.34 -9.31
CA GLU A 172 -2.27 -16.68 -9.56
C GLU A 172 -0.77 -16.81 -9.29
N LYS A 173 0.03 -15.81 -9.71
CA LYS A 173 1.48 -15.77 -9.42
C LYS A 173 1.78 -15.81 -7.92
N ILE A 174 0.94 -15.13 -7.11
CA ILE A 174 1.09 -15.14 -5.65
C ILE A 174 0.62 -16.49 -5.07
N ARG A 175 -0.52 -17.01 -5.54
CA ARG A 175 -1.08 -18.28 -5.07
C ARG A 175 -0.09 -19.44 -5.21
N GLU A 176 0.69 -19.45 -6.29
CA GLU A 176 1.74 -20.46 -6.50
C GLU A 176 2.85 -20.42 -5.44
N LYS A 177 3.07 -19.26 -4.80
CA LYS A 177 4.08 -19.07 -3.75
C LYS A 177 3.59 -19.39 -2.34
N LEU A 178 2.28 -19.53 -2.16
CA LEU A 178 1.66 -19.82 -0.86
C LEU A 178 1.49 -21.32 -0.58
N ARG A 179 2.05 -22.16 -1.37
CA ARG A 179 1.97 -23.63 -1.24
C ARG A 179 2.97 -24.18 -0.23
#